data_0473ac922cf5e98af2ed0f5f664360fc
#
_entry.id   0473ac922cf5e98af2ed0f5f664360fc
#
_cell.length_a   1.000
_cell.length_b   1.000
_cell.length_c   1.000
_cell.angle_alpha   90.00
_cell.angle_beta   90.00
_cell.angle_gamma   90.00
#
_symmetry.space_group_name_H-M   'P 1'
#
loop_
_entity.id
_entity.type
_entity.pdbx_description
1 polymer ?
#
loop_
_entity_poly.entity_id
_entity_poly.type
_entity_poly.pdbx_seq_one_letter_code
_entity_poly.pdbx_strand_id
1 'polypeptide(L)'
;MSKTQKWATGIFLAPIIIILLLAVAIYLPPIQNWAVQKVTAYASEKMGMEISVDHVCLVFPLDLGVDGVKIIQPNDSIPQKKDTIADLKRAVVDVRLFPLFAKRVEIDRLDIYDLKMNTANLVHEARVKGTLALLSLESHGIDLGKETLRLDMAMIDGARLNVALSDTVPPDTTESKNFWKINLDKLDVRNSDVTVHMPGDTLQVKAVLADVKAKQGFFDLYKGQYDLASIDWKKGEIKYDNNFQPRLKGLDANHIALSDIHLGIDSLHFCSPDLSVVIRQCKMKEKSGIVLASLTGKAVMDSTRLHLHHIAMKTPTSDLQAEVAIDLNVMDEKNPGQMNADISASLSKEDLLLAMGDMPVAFRRQWPAHPLAVKAKMKGNMRHVDVSEAMMELPGAMKITAKGKADYPADMEKIKADFHLDATTYNLAFVSTLLSSDLQRMIAIPSTHAVADLKMDGKAVNVSFDVAESRGKMLGKAYYNADTEAYSANIDAKNFQIQHYVKGMNLGGFTGKAELKGKGTDFF
;
A
#
# COMPACT_ATOMS: atom_id res chain seq x y z
N MET A 1 49.63 53.33 38.16
CA MET A 1 48.71 52.31 38.72
C MET A 1 49.13 52.04 40.15
N SER A 2 48.21 52.23 41.08
CA SER A 2 48.44 51.94 42.52
C SER A 2 48.62 50.42 42.74
N LYS A 3 49.32 50.03 43.82
CA LYS A 3 49.51 48.58 44.14
C LYS A 3 48.14 47.85 44.25
N THR A 4 47.11 48.51 44.70
CA THR A 4 45.72 48.00 44.82
C THR A 4 45.06 47.77 43.45
N GLN A 5 45.33 48.59 42.42
CA GLN A 5 44.82 48.36 41.07
C GLN A 5 45.46 47.15 40.40
N LYS A 6 46.75 46.91 40.63
CA LYS A 6 47.44 45.72 40.08
C LYS A 6 46.91 44.41 40.69
N TRP A 7 46.57 44.41 41.99
CA TRP A 7 45.96 43.25 42.65
C TRP A 7 44.53 42.99 42.19
N ALA A 8 43.71 44.03 42.06
CA ALA A 8 42.34 43.89 41.55
C ALA A 8 42.32 43.37 40.09
N THR A 9 43.22 43.89 39.22
CA THR A 9 43.35 43.41 37.83
C THR A 9 43.81 41.96 37.76
N GLY A 10 44.72 41.54 38.69
CA GLY A 10 45.18 40.15 38.77
C GLY A 10 44.09 39.17 39.20
N ILE A 11 43.27 39.56 40.18
CA ILE A 11 42.15 38.74 40.66
C ILE A 11 41.06 38.57 39.61
N PHE A 12 40.82 39.57 38.73
CA PHE A 12 39.85 39.48 37.63
C PHE A 12 40.42 38.73 36.42
N LEU A 13 41.71 38.87 36.13
CA LEU A 13 42.35 38.23 34.95
C LEU A 13 42.71 36.76 35.22
N ALA A 14 43.02 36.37 36.44
CA ALA A 14 43.42 35.01 36.77
C ALA A 14 42.33 33.96 36.40
N PRO A 15 41.04 34.12 36.77
CA PRO A 15 40.01 33.17 36.34
C PRO A 15 39.82 33.13 34.82
N ILE A 16 39.96 34.27 34.13
CA ILE A 16 39.85 34.32 32.67
C ILE A 16 41.01 33.58 32.02
N ILE A 17 42.25 33.77 32.52
CA ILE A 17 43.42 33.05 32.04
C ILE A 17 43.31 31.55 32.34
N ILE A 18 42.80 31.16 33.50
CA ILE A 18 42.60 29.76 33.88
C ILE A 18 41.54 29.12 32.94
N ILE A 19 40.44 29.80 32.67
CA ILE A 19 39.39 29.33 31.72
C ILE A 19 39.98 29.19 30.33
N LEU A 20 40.80 30.15 29.90
CA LEU A 20 41.44 30.12 28.57
C LEU A 20 42.48 29.00 28.45
N LEU A 21 43.26 28.75 29.51
CA LEU A 21 44.21 27.63 29.59
C LEU A 21 43.48 26.28 29.62
N LEU A 22 42.36 26.18 30.35
CA LEU A 22 41.53 24.98 30.34
C LEU A 22 40.90 24.75 28.97
N ALA A 23 40.40 25.80 28.33
CA ALA A 23 39.88 25.70 26.96
C ALA A 23 40.96 25.22 25.98
N VAL A 24 42.19 25.79 26.05
CA VAL A 24 43.32 25.33 25.23
C VAL A 24 43.73 23.90 25.58
N ALA A 25 43.73 23.54 26.87
CA ALA A 25 44.06 22.17 27.28
C ALA A 25 43.10 21.11 26.71
N ILE A 26 41.81 21.42 26.62
CA ILE A 26 40.80 20.54 26.02
C ILE A 26 41.10 20.27 24.54
N TYR A 27 41.76 21.20 23.83
CA TYR A 27 42.17 21.02 22.45
C TYR A 27 43.47 20.21 22.26
N LEU A 28 44.13 19.83 23.36
CA LEU A 28 45.38 19.05 23.26
C LEU A 28 45.05 17.56 22.99
N PRO A 29 45.62 16.95 21.93
CA PRO A 29 45.36 15.57 21.56
C PRO A 29 45.54 14.54 22.70
N PRO A 30 46.53 14.63 23.58
CA PRO A 30 46.67 13.68 24.69
C PRO A 30 45.48 13.70 25.68
N ILE A 31 44.92 14.88 25.94
CA ILE A 31 43.75 15.04 26.85
C ILE A 31 42.50 14.50 26.18
N GLN A 32 42.34 14.76 24.90
CA GLN A 32 41.23 14.23 24.10
C GLN A 32 41.28 12.69 24.08
N ASN A 33 42.42 12.09 23.75
CA ASN A 33 42.59 10.64 23.71
C ASN A 33 42.34 9.98 25.07
N TRP A 34 42.80 10.59 26.15
CA TRP A 34 42.53 10.10 27.51
C TRP A 34 41.00 10.12 27.83
N ALA A 35 40.34 11.22 27.53
CA ALA A 35 38.87 11.34 27.75
C ALA A 35 38.09 10.30 26.95
N VAL A 36 38.48 10.11 25.67
CA VAL A 36 37.87 9.11 24.78
C VAL A 36 38.03 7.70 25.31
N GLN A 37 39.22 7.29 25.72
CA GLN A 37 39.47 5.96 26.29
C GLN A 37 38.59 5.70 27.52
N LYS A 38 38.35 6.71 28.36
CA LYS A 38 37.47 6.57 29.52
C LYS A 38 35.98 6.44 29.11
N VAL A 39 35.55 7.26 28.16
CA VAL A 39 34.12 7.21 27.68
C VAL A 39 33.87 5.92 26.91
N THR A 40 34.77 5.49 26.03
CA THR A 40 34.60 4.24 25.27
C THR A 40 34.64 3.02 26.16
N ALA A 41 35.53 2.96 27.16
CA ALA A 41 35.56 1.88 28.15
C ALA A 41 34.26 1.80 28.96
N TYR A 42 33.78 2.94 29.44
CA TYR A 42 32.48 3.01 30.16
C TYR A 42 31.30 2.60 29.27
N ALA A 43 31.25 3.09 28.03
CA ALA A 43 30.22 2.72 27.09
C ALA A 43 30.27 1.23 26.73
N SER A 44 31.47 0.69 26.51
CA SER A 44 31.67 -0.75 26.24
C SER A 44 31.17 -1.62 27.39
N GLU A 45 31.49 -1.26 28.61
CA GLU A 45 31.04 -1.98 29.81
C GLU A 45 29.50 -1.92 29.97
N LYS A 46 28.92 -0.72 29.80
CA LYS A 46 27.45 -0.51 29.93
C LYS A 46 26.64 -1.22 28.85
N MET A 47 27.14 -1.27 27.61
CA MET A 47 26.43 -1.85 26.46
C MET A 47 26.74 -3.33 26.25
N GLY A 48 27.75 -3.90 26.96
CA GLY A 48 28.22 -5.26 26.72
C GLY A 48 28.82 -5.47 25.33
N MET A 49 29.30 -4.39 24.67
CA MET A 49 29.84 -4.41 23.32
C MET A 49 31.24 -3.80 23.33
N GLU A 50 32.10 -4.22 22.39
CA GLU A 50 33.42 -3.64 22.20
C GLU A 50 33.29 -2.38 21.31
N ILE A 51 33.54 -1.20 21.90
CA ILE A 51 33.50 0.08 21.20
C ILE A 51 34.93 0.58 21.03
N SER A 52 35.34 0.85 19.79
CA SER A 52 36.61 1.46 19.47
C SER A 52 36.43 2.77 18.71
N VAL A 53 37.33 3.72 18.93
CA VAL A 53 37.37 5.02 18.28
C VAL A 53 38.82 5.30 17.88
N ASP A 54 39.03 5.64 16.62
CA ASP A 54 40.40 5.88 16.11
C ASP A 54 40.91 7.25 16.53
N HIS A 55 40.10 8.29 16.42
CA HIS A 55 40.50 9.64 16.75
C HIS A 55 39.32 10.50 17.20
N VAL A 56 39.59 11.45 18.11
CA VAL A 56 38.63 12.49 18.49
C VAL A 56 39.28 13.84 18.33
N CYS A 57 38.56 14.77 17.78
CA CYS A 57 38.95 16.16 17.60
C CYS A 57 37.86 17.09 18.10
N LEU A 58 38.28 18.19 18.72
CA LEU A 58 37.41 19.31 19.01
C LEU A 58 37.60 20.36 17.93
N VAL A 59 36.49 20.76 17.30
CA VAL A 59 36.46 21.82 16.30
C VAL A 59 35.84 23.06 16.96
N PHE A 60 36.46 24.23 16.70
CA PHE A 60 35.93 25.48 17.26
C PHE A 60 34.51 25.79 16.67
N PRO A 61 33.53 26.24 17.43
CA PRO A 61 33.63 26.66 18.85
C PRO A 61 33.58 25.52 19.86
N LEU A 62 32.97 24.35 19.60
CA LEU A 62 32.94 23.17 20.48
C LEU A 62 32.27 21.94 19.88
N ASP A 63 32.33 21.79 18.56
CA ASP A 63 31.88 20.58 17.91
C ASP A 63 32.87 19.43 18.26
N LEU A 64 32.32 18.30 18.68
CA LEU A 64 33.08 17.08 18.93
C LEU A 64 33.06 16.22 17.67
N GLY A 65 34.19 16.15 17.00
CA GLY A 65 34.41 15.22 15.89
C GLY A 65 34.95 13.88 16.40
N VAL A 66 34.38 12.78 15.97
CA VAL A 66 34.82 11.41 16.31
C VAL A 66 34.99 10.62 15.02
N ASP A 67 36.21 10.16 14.76
CA ASP A 67 36.57 9.44 13.55
C ASP A 67 36.81 7.94 13.85
N GLY A 68 36.41 7.08 12.93
CA GLY A 68 36.67 5.65 12.95
C GLY A 68 36.00 4.92 14.12
N VAL A 69 34.69 5.11 14.32
CA VAL A 69 33.96 4.41 15.40
C VAL A 69 33.52 3.03 14.91
N LYS A 70 33.93 2.00 15.65
CA LYS A 70 33.49 0.62 15.43
C LYS A 70 32.82 0.07 16.68
N ILE A 71 31.68 -0.57 16.47
CA ILE A 71 30.92 -1.27 17.50
C ILE A 71 30.87 -2.74 17.12
N ILE A 72 31.39 -3.60 17.99
CA ILE A 72 31.53 -5.03 17.76
C ILE A 72 30.84 -5.76 18.91
N GLN A 73 30.00 -6.73 18.55
CA GLN A 73 29.31 -7.60 19.49
C GLN A 73 29.84 -9.04 19.37
N PRO A 74 30.04 -9.77 20.49
CA PRO A 74 30.25 -11.20 20.45
C PRO A 74 29.05 -11.88 19.77
N ASN A 75 29.30 -12.90 18.96
CA ASN A 75 28.24 -13.68 18.34
C ASN A 75 27.71 -14.72 19.32
N ASP A 76 26.39 -14.68 19.62
CA ASP A 76 25.78 -15.56 20.60
C ASP A 76 25.79 -17.04 20.19
N SER A 77 25.79 -17.32 18.89
CA SER A 77 25.77 -18.68 18.35
C SER A 77 27.17 -19.27 18.15
N ILE A 78 28.18 -18.45 17.98
CA ILE A 78 29.59 -18.84 17.72
C ILE A 78 30.50 -17.98 18.59
N PRO A 79 30.88 -18.42 19.81
CA PRO A 79 31.62 -17.59 20.78
C PRO A 79 32.96 -17.02 20.30
N GLN A 80 33.56 -17.59 19.26
CA GLN A 80 34.82 -17.11 18.68
C GLN A 80 34.60 -16.07 17.56
N LYS A 81 33.37 -15.86 17.11
CA LYS A 81 33.02 -14.92 16.04
C LYS A 81 32.54 -13.62 16.66
N LYS A 82 33.04 -12.52 16.16
CA LYS A 82 32.60 -11.17 16.51
C LYS A 82 31.88 -10.57 15.30
N ASP A 83 30.70 -10.00 15.53
CA ASP A 83 29.93 -9.30 14.50
C ASP A 83 30.10 -7.80 14.63
N THR A 84 30.50 -7.14 13.54
CA THR A 84 30.55 -5.67 13.48
C THR A 84 29.13 -5.14 13.31
N ILE A 85 28.61 -4.49 14.32
CA ILE A 85 27.26 -3.92 14.35
C ILE A 85 27.20 -2.59 13.63
N ALA A 86 28.23 -1.73 13.88
CA ALA A 86 28.38 -0.45 13.22
C ALA A 86 29.85 -0.15 12.95
N ASP A 87 30.11 0.44 11.79
CA ASP A 87 31.42 0.98 11.39
C ASP A 87 31.12 2.32 10.72
N LEU A 88 31.41 3.42 11.40
CA LEU A 88 31.20 4.76 10.89
C LEU A 88 32.52 5.50 10.75
N LYS A 89 32.66 6.19 9.63
CA LYS A 89 33.89 6.93 9.32
C LYS A 89 34.04 8.17 10.18
N ARG A 90 32.93 8.90 10.39
CA ARG A 90 32.97 10.14 11.17
C ARG A 90 31.61 10.43 11.78
N ALA A 91 31.60 10.88 13.03
CA ALA A 91 30.48 11.57 13.67
C ALA A 91 30.89 12.97 14.11
N VAL A 92 30.01 13.94 13.97
CA VAL A 92 30.18 15.31 14.49
C VAL A 92 29.00 15.63 15.38
N VAL A 93 29.28 16.05 16.60
CA VAL A 93 28.27 16.39 17.60
C VAL A 93 28.48 17.84 18.03
N ASP A 94 27.47 18.68 17.81
CA ASP A 94 27.44 20.06 18.34
C ASP A 94 26.77 20.04 19.72
N VAL A 95 27.53 20.43 20.74
CA VAL A 95 27.11 20.35 22.14
C VAL A 95 27.01 21.76 22.74
N ARG A 96 25.88 22.09 23.33
CA ARG A 96 25.72 23.35 24.07
C ARG A 96 26.54 23.36 25.35
N LEU A 97 27.39 24.40 25.50
CA LEU A 97 28.25 24.55 26.66
C LEU A 97 27.53 24.91 27.95
N PHE A 98 26.61 25.90 27.89
CA PHE A 98 25.97 26.44 29.09
C PHE A 98 25.18 25.38 29.87
N PRO A 99 24.43 24.46 29.25
CA PRO A 99 23.77 23.36 29.95
C PRO A 99 24.72 22.40 30.66
N LEU A 100 25.95 22.24 30.16
CA LEU A 100 26.95 21.37 30.79
C LEU A 100 27.30 21.85 32.22
N PHE A 101 27.36 23.15 32.47
CA PHE A 101 27.56 23.69 33.83
C PHE A 101 26.42 23.34 34.78
N ALA A 102 25.21 23.09 34.24
CA ALA A 102 24.04 22.63 34.98
C ALA A 102 23.93 21.09 34.99
N LYS A 103 24.97 20.35 34.60
CA LYS A 103 25.02 18.89 34.47
C LYS A 103 23.97 18.34 33.49
N ARG A 104 23.58 19.11 32.46
CA ARG A 104 22.70 18.69 31.35
C ARG A 104 23.50 18.66 30.07
N VAL A 105 23.35 17.61 29.31
CA VAL A 105 23.93 17.48 27.96
C VAL A 105 22.84 17.83 26.97
N GLU A 106 23.01 18.94 26.25
CA GLU A 106 22.12 19.34 25.17
C GLU A 106 22.90 19.29 23.86
N ILE A 107 22.40 18.51 22.89
CA ILE A 107 22.97 18.30 21.58
C ILE A 107 22.11 19.06 20.60
N ASP A 108 22.69 20.04 19.89
CA ASP A 108 21.97 20.80 18.87
C ASP A 108 22.02 20.09 17.53
N ARG A 109 23.13 19.42 17.22
CA ARG A 109 23.30 18.73 15.94
C ARG A 109 24.14 17.46 16.10
N LEU A 110 23.72 16.41 15.39
CA LEU A 110 24.46 15.16 15.22
C LEU A 110 24.54 14.84 13.73
N ASP A 111 25.75 14.82 13.19
CA ASP A 111 26.03 14.35 11.83
C ASP A 111 26.79 13.04 11.88
N ILE A 112 26.35 12.06 11.12
CA ILE A 112 27.00 10.76 10.94
C ILE A 112 27.31 10.56 9.46
N TYR A 113 28.57 10.32 9.15
CA TYR A 113 29.08 10.15 7.80
C TYR A 113 29.56 8.73 7.55
N ASP A 114 29.22 8.17 6.41
CA ASP A 114 29.70 6.87 5.92
C ASP A 114 29.51 5.74 6.96
N LEU A 115 28.27 5.56 7.43
CA LEU A 115 27.92 4.48 8.36
C LEU A 115 27.66 3.19 7.58
N LYS A 116 28.30 2.09 8.01
CA LYS A 116 27.93 0.72 7.69
C LYS A 116 27.30 0.07 8.90
N MET A 117 26.17 -0.58 8.73
CA MET A 117 25.44 -1.20 9.83
C MET A 117 25.06 -2.65 9.52
N ASN A 118 25.01 -3.47 10.56
CA ASN A 118 24.49 -4.80 10.53
C ASN A 118 23.97 -5.15 11.94
N THR A 119 22.67 -5.07 12.16
CA THR A 119 22.10 -5.28 13.49
C THR A 119 22.28 -6.71 14.02
N ALA A 120 22.65 -7.67 13.14
CA ALA A 120 22.89 -9.06 13.49
C ALA A 120 21.74 -9.62 14.38
N ASN A 121 22.05 -9.92 15.65
CA ASN A 121 21.09 -10.47 16.61
C ASN A 121 20.56 -9.43 17.62
N LEU A 122 20.85 -8.14 17.44
CA LEU A 122 20.38 -7.07 18.34
C LEU A 122 18.87 -6.90 18.32
N VAL A 123 18.24 -7.18 17.17
CA VAL A 123 16.79 -7.09 16.97
C VAL A 123 16.33 -8.46 16.49
N HIS A 124 15.48 -9.11 17.28
CA HIS A 124 15.01 -10.48 16.97
C HIS A 124 14.03 -10.48 15.80
N GLU A 125 13.20 -9.43 15.67
CA GLU A 125 12.17 -9.32 14.64
C GLU A 125 12.71 -9.01 13.24
N ALA A 126 13.89 -8.38 13.18
CA ALA A 126 14.44 -7.94 11.92
C ALA A 126 15.97 -7.82 11.92
N ARG A 127 16.61 -8.31 10.87
CA ARG A 127 18.02 -8.06 10.62
C ARG A 127 18.18 -6.94 9.60
N VAL A 128 18.77 -5.82 10.00
CA VAL A 128 19.03 -4.68 9.13
C VAL A 128 20.52 -4.69 8.76
N LYS A 129 20.81 -4.71 7.46
CA LYS A 129 22.13 -4.48 6.90
C LYS A 129 22.10 -3.32 5.95
N GLY A 130 23.14 -2.49 5.97
CA GLY A 130 23.19 -1.43 4.97
C GLY A 130 24.28 -0.42 5.18
N THR A 131 24.20 0.61 4.37
CA THR A 131 25.10 1.76 4.39
C THR A 131 24.28 3.04 4.40
N LEU A 132 24.84 4.08 4.95
CA LEU A 132 24.27 5.41 5.02
C LEU A 132 25.38 6.43 4.77
N ALA A 133 25.26 7.25 3.75
CA ALA A 133 26.27 8.26 3.45
C ALA A 133 26.21 9.42 4.45
N LEU A 134 25.02 9.92 4.76
CA LEU A 134 24.81 11.01 5.72
C LEU A 134 23.52 10.84 6.49
N LEU A 135 23.61 10.91 7.81
CA LEU A 135 22.50 11.22 8.72
C LEU A 135 22.83 12.54 9.42
N SER A 136 21.92 13.51 9.32
CA SER A 136 22.03 14.78 10.06
C SER A 136 20.76 14.99 10.87
N LEU A 137 20.91 15.19 12.16
CA LEU A 137 19.84 15.45 13.11
C LEU A 137 20.09 16.80 13.77
N GLU A 138 19.11 17.70 13.68
CA GLU A 138 19.08 18.97 14.42
C GLU A 138 18.01 18.86 15.50
N SER A 139 18.37 19.20 16.75
CA SER A 139 17.47 19.01 17.87
C SER A 139 17.41 20.22 18.79
N HIS A 140 16.23 20.46 19.39
CA HIS A 140 16.01 21.45 20.44
C HIS A 140 15.92 20.85 21.84
N GLY A 141 16.33 19.60 22.03
CA GLY A 141 16.47 18.98 23.33
C GLY A 141 16.13 17.50 23.37
N ILE A 142 16.95 16.80 24.12
CA ILE A 142 16.76 15.41 24.52
C ILE A 142 16.55 15.41 26.01
N ASP A 143 15.37 14.99 26.49
CA ASP A 143 15.09 14.79 27.92
C ASP A 143 15.09 13.27 28.20
N LEU A 144 16.24 12.78 28.68
CA LEU A 144 16.40 11.36 29.03
C LEU A 144 15.53 10.93 30.21
N GLY A 145 15.17 11.86 31.10
CA GLY A 145 14.33 11.56 32.25
C GLY A 145 12.86 11.39 31.89
N LYS A 146 12.41 12.09 30.85
CA LYS A 146 11.04 12.03 30.32
C LYS A 146 10.94 11.21 29.05
N GLU A 147 12.05 10.69 28.54
CA GLU A 147 12.16 9.96 27.27
C GLU A 147 11.50 10.74 26.11
N THR A 148 11.82 12.02 25.98
CA THR A 148 11.31 12.88 24.92
C THR A 148 12.44 13.44 24.07
N LEU A 149 12.21 13.43 22.74
CA LEU A 149 13.13 13.95 21.73
C LEU A 149 12.38 14.96 20.85
N ARG A 150 12.95 16.15 20.65
CA ARG A 150 12.46 17.16 19.72
C ARG A 150 13.49 17.38 18.63
N LEU A 151 13.14 16.99 17.42
CA LEU A 151 13.94 17.16 16.21
C LEU A 151 13.34 18.27 15.34
N ASP A 152 14.13 19.31 15.08
CA ASP A 152 13.73 20.35 14.12
C ASP A 152 13.89 19.84 12.69
N MET A 153 14.97 19.06 12.49
CA MET A 153 15.26 18.47 11.19
C MET A 153 15.93 17.11 11.34
N ALA A 154 15.49 16.15 10.54
CA ALA A 154 16.18 14.90 10.28
C ALA A 154 16.45 14.79 8.78
N MET A 155 17.71 14.64 8.38
CA MET A 155 18.11 14.43 6.99
C MET A 155 18.82 13.10 6.85
N ILE A 156 18.40 12.30 5.87
CA ILE A 156 18.97 11.01 5.50
C ILE A 156 19.36 11.10 4.02
N ASP A 157 20.63 10.89 3.70
CA ASP A 157 21.08 10.88 2.31
C ASP A 157 21.91 9.64 2.01
N GLY A 158 21.63 8.99 0.90
CA GLY A 158 22.38 7.84 0.41
C GLY A 158 22.26 6.58 1.26
N ALA A 159 21.09 6.35 1.90
CA ALA A 159 20.82 5.12 2.62
C ALA A 159 20.58 3.95 1.66
N ARG A 160 21.22 2.81 1.90
CA ARG A 160 21.03 1.54 1.21
C ARG A 160 20.76 0.47 2.24
N LEU A 161 19.47 0.17 2.49
CA LEU A 161 19.08 -0.71 3.57
C LEU A 161 18.49 -2.01 3.05
N ASN A 162 18.91 -3.12 3.64
CA ASN A 162 18.36 -4.44 3.43
C ASN A 162 17.84 -4.95 4.77
N VAL A 163 16.54 -5.18 4.86
CA VAL A 163 15.83 -5.61 6.06
C VAL A 163 15.31 -7.01 5.82
N ALA A 164 15.77 -7.99 6.58
CA ALA A 164 15.24 -9.34 6.57
C ALA A 164 14.40 -9.54 7.85
N LEU A 165 13.09 -9.74 7.68
CA LEU A 165 12.18 -10.01 8.78
C LEU A 165 12.28 -11.47 9.21
N SER A 166 12.08 -11.73 10.51
CA SER A 166 12.09 -13.06 11.10
C SER A 166 10.68 -13.52 11.43
N ASP A 167 10.38 -14.79 11.24
CA ASP A 167 9.14 -15.44 11.69
C ASP A 167 9.28 -16.07 13.09
N THR A 168 10.53 -16.18 13.59
CA THR A 168 10.83 -16.71 14.92
C THR A 168 11.13 -15.58 15.88
N VAL A 169 10.08 -14.97 16.42
CA VAL A 169 10.22 -14.03 17.53
C VAL A 169 10.14 -14.85 18.81
N PRO A 170 11.21 -14.91 19.64
CA PRO A 170 11.09 -15.51 20.96
C PRO A 170 9.99 -14.81 21.75
N PRO A 171 9.17 -15.53 22.52
CA PRO A 171 8.21 -14.87 23.39
C PRO A 171 8.98 -13.90 24.29
N ASP A 172 8.69 -12.63 24.14
CA ASP A 172 9.35 -11.58 24.92
C ASP A 172 8.91 -11.74 26.37
N THR A 173 9.80 -12.28 27.20
CA THR A 173 9.59 -12.46 28.65
C THR A 173 9.97 -11.19 29.44
N THR A 174 10.57 -10.21 28.76
CA THR A 174 10.92 -8.90 29.31
C THR A 174 10.24 -7.82 28.50
N GLU A 175 9.13 -7.27 29.01
CA GLU A 175 8.54 -6.05 28.49
C GLU A 175 9.55 -4.89 28.60
N SER A 176 10.42 -4.72 27.62
CA SER A 176 11.19 -3.48 27.49
C SER A 176 10.22 -2.40 26.99
N LYS A 177 9.60 -1.68 27.93
CA LYS A 177 8.68 -0.60 27.59
C LYS A 177 9.50 0.57 27.04
N ASN A 178 9.36 0.84 25.76
CA ASN A 178 9.97 1.99 25.11
C ASN A 178 9.01 3.18 25.21
N PHE A 179 9.26 4.10 26.15
CA PHE A 179 8.38 5.24 26.40
C PHE A 179 8.74 6.50 25.59
N TRP A 180 9.67 6.40 24.68
CA TRP A 180 10.14 7.54 23.89
C TRP A 180 9.01 8.17 23.06
N LYS A 181 8.93 9.51 23.19
CA LYS A 181 8.08 10.37 22.36
C LYS A 181 8.96 11.29 21.54
N ILE A 182 8.78 11.22 20.23
CA ILE A 182 9.58 11.98 19.28
C ILE A 182 8.67 12.97 18.56
N ASN A 183 9.03 14.26 18.63
CA ASN A 183 8.46 15.29 17.78
C ASN A 183 9.48 15.61 16.69
N LEU A 184 9.03 15.68 15.45
CA LEU A 184 9.86 15.92 14.28
C LEU A 184 9.24 17.01 13.42
N ASP A 185 9.89 18.17 13.30
CA ASP A 185 9.34 19.26 12.49
C ASP A 185 9.51 19.00 11.00
N LYS A 186 10.69 18.50 10.60
CA LYS A 186 11.00 18.23 9.19
C LYS A 186 11.81 16.94 9.02
N LEU A 187 11.42 16.12 8.05
CA LEU A 187 12.20 14.99 7.54
C LEU A 187 12.55 15.24 6.08
N ASP A 188 13.78 14.97 5.70
CA ASP A 188 14.28 15.02 4.32
C ASP A 188 15.07 13.75 4.03
N VAL A 189 14.53 12.85 3.19
CA VAL A 189 15.21 11.63 2.76
C VAL A 189 15.54 11.73 1.28
N ARG A 190 16.80 11.54 0.94
CA ARG A 190 17.34 11.66 -0.41
C ARG A 190 18.11 10.44 -0.84
N ASN A 191 18.11 10.16 -2.13
CA ASN A 191 18.99 9.18 -2.79
C ASN A 191 19.06 7.83 -2.05
N SER A 192 17.95 7.40 -1.44
CA SER A 192 17.92 6.25 -0.55
C SER A 192 17.09 5.12 -1.13
N ASP A 193 17.43 3.89 -0.79
CA ASP A 193 16.61 2.72 -1.09
C ASP A 193 16.56 1.74 0.08
N VAL A 194 15.42 1.06 0.20
CA VAL A 194 15.15 0.05 1.22
C VAL A 194 14.62 -1.19 0.53
N THR A 195 15.22 -2.35 0.84
CA THR A 195 14.70 -3.65 0.43
C THR A 195 14.29 -4.42 1.67
N VAL A 196 13.05 -4.91 1.70
CA VAL A 196 12.50 -5.72 2.78
C VAL A 196 12.25 -7.13 2.26
N HIS A 197 12.79 -8.12 2.95
CA HIS A 197 12.57 -9.54 2.72
C HIS A 197 11.68 -10.10 3.82
N MET A 198 10.57 -10.71 3.44
CA MET A 198 9.70 -11.44 4.36
C MET A 198 10.35 -12.79 4.73
N PRO A 199 9.92 -13.44 5.84
CA PRO A 199 10.46 -14.71 6.26
C PRO A 199 10.45 -15.76 5.14
N GLY A 200 11.52 -16.56 5.08
CA GLY A 200 11.69 -17.59 4.05
C GLY A 200 11.86 -17.03 2.63
N ASP A 201 12.14 -15.73 2.49
CA ASP A 201 12.30 -15.02 1.21
C ASP A 201 11.09 -15.19 0.27
N THR A 202 9.91 -15.39 0.88
CA THR A 202 8.65 -15.61 0.17
C THR A 202 8.21 -14.38 -0.61
N LEU A 203 8.49 -13.22 -0.07
CA LEU A 203 8.07 -11.93 -0.60
C LEU A 203 9.17 -10.89 -0.40
N GLN A 204 9.40 -10.11 -1.44
CA GLN A 204 10.36 -9.00 -1.43
C GLN A 204 9.67 -7.70 -1.80
N VAL A 205 9.95 -6.65 -1.04
CA VAL A 205 9.53 -5.28 -1.37
C VAL A 205 10.77 -4.38 -1.43
N LYS A 206 10.99 -3.74 -2.56
CA LYS A 206 12.02 -2.71 -2.70
C LYS A 206 11.37 -1.35 -2.95
N ALA A 207 11.76 -0.34 -2.17
CA ALA A 207 11.34 1.05 -2.34
C ALA A 207 12.55 1.95 -2.60
N VAL A 208 12.45 2.83 -3.61
CA VAL A 208 13.43 3.88 -3.89
C VAL A 208 12.87 5.21 -3.39
N LEU A 209 13.56 5.81 -2.45
CA LEU A 209 13.23 7.07 -1.78
C LEU A 209 14.15 8.17 -2.30
N ALA A 210 13.91 8.60 -3.56
CA ALA A 210 14.80 9.56 -4.21
C ALA A 210 14.68 10.97 -3.61
N ASP A 211 13.46 11.40 -3.29
CA ASP A 211 13.15 12.69 -2.64
C ASP A 211 11.87 12.53 -1.82
N VAL A 212 12.00 12.37 -0.50
CA VAL A 212 10.88 12.27 0.45
C VAL A 212 11.01 13.35 1.50
N LYS A 213 9.96 14.13 1.65
CA LYS A 213 9.85 15.17 2.69
C LYS A 213 8.62 14.92 3.53
N ALA A 214 8.77 14.98 4.85
CA ALA A 214 7.65 14.97 5.77
C ALA A 214 7.74 16.13 6.75
N LYS A 215 6.61 16.52 7.30
CA LYS A 215 6.51 17.64 8.24
C LYS A 215 5.61 17.31 9.40
N GLN A 216 5.95 17.89 10.56
CA GLN A 216 5.18 17.83 11.80
C GLN A 216 4.81 16.39 12.15
N GLY A 217 5.85 15.60 12.46
CA GLY A 217 5.75 14.23 12.92
C GLY A 217 5.63 14.17 14.45
N PHE A 218 4.78 13.28 14.94
CA PHE A 218 4.71 12.86 16.32
C PHE A 218 4.72 11.34 16.39
N PHE A 219 5.65 10.78 17.16
CA PHE A 219 5.82 9.35 17.32
C PHE A 219 5.82 9.01 18.81
N ASP A 220 4.84 8.24 19.27
CA ASP A 220 4.79 7.66 20.63
C ASP A 220 5.09 6.17 20.51
N LEU A 221 6.34 5.77 20.81
CA LEU A 221 6.81 4.40 20.58
C LEU A 221 6.17 3.40 21.53
N TYR A 222 5.71 3.86 22.70
CA TYR A 222 4.98 3.01 23.65
C TYR A 222 3.58 2.67 23.17
N LYS A 223 2.89 3.63 22.56
CA LYS A 223 1.54 3.42 22.02
C LYS A 223 1.54 2.84 20.62
N GLY A 224 2.69 2.85 19.92
CA GLY A 224 2.76 2.57 18.49
C GLY A 224 2.00 3.60 17.65
N GLN A 225 1.98 4.86 18.12
CA GLN A 225 1.30 5.96 17.44
C GLN A 225 2.28 6.71 16.54
N TYR A 226 1.87 6.95 15.31
CA TYR A 226 2.65 7.63 14.28
C TYR A 226 1.77 8.66 13.55
N ASP A 227 2.05 9.93 13.76
CA ASP A 227 1.34 11.06 13.15
C ASP A 227 2.27 11.85 12.24
N LEU A 228 1.81 12.22 11.07
CA LEU A 228 2.50 13.11 10.14
C LEU A 228 1.49 14.08 9.50
N ALA A 229 1.77 15.38 9.57
CA ALA A 229 0.88 16.37 8.97
C ALA A 229 0.99 16.41 7.45
N SER A 230 2.18 16.10 6.88
CA SER A 230 2.31 15.97 5.44
C SER A 230 3.48 15.08 5.04
N ILE A 231 3.32 14.40 3.90
CA ILE A 231 4.36 13.65 3.22
C ILE A 231 4.34 14.03 1.75
N ASP A 232 5.50 14.33 1.18
CA ASP A 232 5.74 14.51 -0.24
C ASP A 232 6.85 13.56 -0.69
N TRP A 233 6.51 12.57 -1.50
CA TRP A 233 7.46 11.63 -2.09
C TRP A 233 7.49 11.82 -3.60
N LYS A 234 8.67 12.08 -4.16
CA LYS A 234 8.88 12.33 -5.58
C LYS A 234 9.94 11.39 -6.16
N LYS A 235 9.77 11.06 -7.43
CA LYS A 235 10.69 10.17 -8.17
C LYS A 235 10.87 8.82 -7.45
N GLY A 236 9.78 8.33 -6.86
CA GLY A 236 9.79 7.06 -6.15
C GLY A 236 9.69 5.87 -7.10
N GLU A 237 10.17 4.72 -6.61
CA GLU A 237 9.92 3.43 -7.24
C GLU A 237 9.54 2.42 -6.17
N ILE A 238 8.64 1.49 -6.49
CA ILE A 238 8.30 0.33 -5.66
C ILE A 238 8.37 -0.90 -6.55
N LYS A 239 9.04 -1.95 -6.05
CA LYS A 239 8.97 -3.29 -6.61
C LYS A 239 8.47 -4.24 -5.53
N TYR A 240 7.43 -4.99 -5.87
CA TYR A 240 6.86 -6.04 -5.07
C TYR A 240 6.96 -7.34 -5.86
N ASP A 241 7.62 -8.34 -5.31
CA ASP A 241 7.82 -9.65 -5.90
C ASP A 241 7.38 -10.76 -4.93
N ASN A 242 6.43 -11.58 -5.36
CA ASN A 242 6.09 -12.84 -4.71
C ASN A 242 6.86 -13.96 -5.42
N ASN A 243 7.97 -14.38 -4.81
CA ASN A 243 8.94 -15.28 -5.44
C ASN A 243 8.39 -16.67 -5.79
N PHE A 244 7.29 -17.09 -5.16
CA PHE A 244 6.67 -18.41 -5.37
C PHE A 244 5.56 -18.42 -6.43
N GLN A 245 5.20 -17.28 -6.97
CA GLN A 245 4.16 -17.18 -7.99
C GLN A 245 4.77 -16.99 -9.39
N PRO A 246 4.18 -17.63 -10.43
CA PRO A 246 4.63 -17.41 -11.80
C PRO A 246 4.31 -16.00 -12.27
N ARG A 247 5.17 -15.43 -13.11
CA ARG A 247 4.95 -14.12 -13.72
C ARG A 247 3.89 -14.19 -14.81
N LEU A 248 2.92 -13.29 -14.74
CA LEU A 248 1.84 -13.17 -15.71
C LEU A 248 2.10 -12.00 -16.67
N LYS A 249 1.46 -12.05 -17.86
CA LYS A 249 1.42 -10.91 -18.78
C LYS A 249 0.34 -9.92 -18.36
N GLY A 250 0.55 -8.62 -18.62
CA GLY A 250 -0.36 -7.55 -18.21
C GLY A 250 -0.15 -7.15 -16.76
N LEU A 251 -1.22 -6.75 -16.09
CA LEU A 251 -1.19 -6.42 -14.67
C LEU A 251 -1.05 -7.70 -13.84
N ASP A 252 0.06 -7.83 -13.15
CA ASP A 252 0.40 -9.00 -12.35
C ASP A 252 0.47 -8.60 -10.87
N ALA A 253 -0.57 -8.93 -10.11
CA ALA A 253 -0.68 -8.57 -8.70
C ALA A 253 0.40 -9.20 -7.81
N ASN A 254 1.03 -10.29 -8.26
CA ASN A 254 2.13 -10.93 -7.54
C ASN A 254 3.51 -10.32 -7.85
N HIS A 255 3.60 -9.54 -8.92
CA HIS A 255 4.88 -8.95 -9.37
C HIS A 255 4.64 -7.53 -9.86
N ILE A 256 4.44 -6.60 -8.95
CA ILE A 256 4.16 -5.18 -9.23
C ILE A 256 5.48 -4.42 -9.33
N ALA A 257 5.61 -3.56 -10.34
CA ALA A 257 6.72 -2.61 -10.42
C ALA A 257 6.17 -1.22 -10.78
N LEU A 258 6.22 -0.34 -9.81
CA LEU A 258 5.79 1.05 -9.90
C LEU A 258 7.01 1.95 -10.08
N SER A 259 6.90 2.91 -10.98
CA SER A 259 7.92 3.93 -11.25
C SER A 259 7.31 5.32 -11.35
N ASP A 260 8.15 6.34 -11.34
CA ASP A 260 7.74 7.74 -11.41
C ASP A 260 6.69 8.11 -10.32
N ILE A 261 6.83 7.52 -9.13
CA ILE A 261 5.88 7.77 -8.04
C ILE A 261 6.02 9.22 -7.57
N HIS A 262 4.88 9.91 -7.54
CA HIS A 262 4.70 11.20 -6.89
C HIS A 262 3.51 11.07 -5.95
N LEU A 263 3.77 10.99 -4.65
CA LEU A 263 2.77 10.82 -3.60
C LEU A 263 2.79 12.03 -2.67
N GLY A 264 1.65 12.69 -2.56
CA GLY A 264 1.39 13.75 -1.59
C GLY A 264 0.31 13.31 -0.60
N ILE A 265 0.63 13.33 0.68
CA ILE A 265 -0.28 13.05 1.78
C ILE A 265 -0.41 14.32 2.61
N ASP A 266 -1.65 14.73 2.95
CA ASP A 266 -1.92 15.91 3.78
C ASP A 266 -2.12 15.56 5.24
N SER A 267 -2.37 14.29 5.58
CA SER A 267 -2.49 13.83 6.95
C SER A 267 -2.33 12.31 6.98
N LEU A 268 -1.51 11.84 7.89
CA LEU A 268 -1.38 10.42 8.25
C LEU A 268 -1.47 10.30 9.76
N HIS A 269 -2.39 9.47 10.22
CA HIS A 269 -2.49 9.01 11.60
C HIS A 269 -2.51 7.49 11.61
N PHE A 270 -1.64 6.87 12.38
CA PHE A 270 -1.63 5.42 12.59
C PHE A 270 -1.39 5.12 14.08
N CYS A 271 -2.29 4.37 14.66
CA CYS A 271 -2.16 3.79 16.01
C CYS A 271 -2.96 2.49 16.01
N SER A 272 -2.29 1.36 15.78
CA SER A 272 -2.96 0.07 15.54
C SER A 272 -4.11 -0.19 16.50
N PRO A 273 -5.32 -0.53 16.00
CA PRO A 273 -5.67 -0.80 14.59
C PRO A 273 -6.07 0.44 13.77
N ASP A 274 -6.08 1.64 14.37
CA ASP A 274 -6.59 2.85 13.75
C ASP A 274 -5.62 3.39 12.68
N LEU A 275 -6.15 3.70 11.51
CA LEU A 275 -5.44 4.34 10.40
C LEU A 275 -6.31 5.43 9.79
N SER A 276 -5.75 6.62 9.59
CA SER A 276 -6.38 7.67 8.78
C SER A 276 -5.34 8.27 7.85
N VAL A 277 -5.62 8.31 6.56
CA VAL A 277 -4.74 8.90 5.55
C VAL A 277 -5.52 9.73 4.56
N VAL A 278 -5.05 10.94 4.30
CA VAL A 278 -5.61 11.83 3.27
C VAL A 278 -4.61 11.94 2.13
N ILE A 279 -4.96 11.37 0.98
CA ILE A 279 -4.15 11.40 -0.24
C ILE A 279 -4.53 12.65 -1.04
N ARG A 280 -3.66 13.65 -1.06
CA ARG A 280 -3.80 14.86 -1.88
C ARG A 280 -3.54 14.56 -3.35
N GLN A 281 -2.58 13.70 -3.63
CA GLN A 281 -2.17 13.32 -4.97
C GLN A 281 -1.36 12.04 -4.93
N CYS A 282 -1.65 11.12 -5.87
CA CYS A 282 -0.75 10.02 -6.19
C CYS A 282 -0.70 9.85 -7.71
N LYS A 283 0.51 9.81 -8.26
CA LYS A 283 0.81 9.50 -9.68
C LYS A 283 1.86 8.42 -9.72
N MET A 284 1.75 7.50 -10.68
CA MET A 284 2.74 6.44 -10.89
C MET A 284 2.54 5.76 -12.24
N LYS A 285 3.54 5.00 -12.65
CA LYS A 285 3.46 4.10 -13.81
C LYS A 285 3.71 2.67 -13.35
N GLU A 286 2.90 1.75 -13.83
CA GLU A 286 3.10 0.31 -13.61
C GLU A 286 3.75 -0.32 -14.84
N LYS A 287 4.58 -1.35 -14.63
CA LYS A 287 5.36 -2.02 -15.71
C LYS A 287 4.50 -2.59 -16.84
N SER A 288 3.22 -2.91 -16.60
CA SER A 288 2.26 -3.38 -17.61
C SER A 288 1.89 -2.30 -18.63
N GLY A 289 2.22 -1.03 -18.35
CA GLY A 289 1.85 0.13 -19.15
C GLY A 289 0.70 0.95 -18.57
N ILE A 290 0.09 0.52 -17.46
CA ILE A 290 -0.94 1.30 -16.76
C ILE A 290 -0.29 2.55 -16.15
N VAL A 291 -0.87 3.71 -16.44
CA VAL A 291 -0.43 5.01 -15.91
C VAL A 291 -1.52 5.56 -15.01
N LEU A 292 -1.24 5.68 -13.72
CA LEU A 292 -2.07 6.44 -12.81
C LEU A 292 -1.70 7.93 -12.92
N ALA A 293 -2.60 8.71 -13.52
CA ALA A 293 -2.40 10.15 -13.69
C ALA A 293 -2.73 10.92 -12.40
N SER A 294 -3.72 10.47 -11.64
CA SER A 294 -4.04 10.98 -10.30
C SER A 294 -4.84 9.98 -9.49
N LEU A 295 -4.58 9.94 -8.19
CA LEU A 295 -5.43 9.35 -7.18
C LEU A 295 -5.53 10.35 -6.02
N THR A 296 -6.75 10.63 -5.58
CA THR A 296 -7.06 11.45 -4.41
C THR A 296 -8.12 10.74 -3.58
N GLY A 297 -8.21 11.08 -2.30
CA GLY A 297 -9.23 10.55 -1.42
C GLY A 297 -8.76 10.42 0.02
N LYS A 298 -9.62 9.87 0.86
CA LYS A 298 -9.34 9.62 2.26
C LYS A 298 -9.66 8.17 2.61
N ALA A 299 -8.76 7.49 3.28
CA ALA A 299 -8.99 6.19 3.89
C ALA A 299 -8.98 6.32 5.41
N VAL A 300 -9.97 5.75 6.06
CA VAL A 300 -10.07 5.67 7.52
C VAL A 300 -10.38 4.23 7.89
N MET A 301 -9.60 3.67 8.77
CA MET A 301 -9.80 2.32 9.30
C MET A 301 -9.72 2.37 10.82
N ASP A 302 -10.61 1.66 11.47
CA ASP A 302 -10.58 1.36 12.89
C ASP A 302 -10.60 -0.16 13.12
N SER A 303 -10.77 -0.61 14.36
CA SER A 303 -10.84 -2.05 14.71
C SER A 303 -11.98 -2.82 14.04
N THR A 304 -12.97 -2.13 13.49
CA THR A 304 -14.22 -2.72 12.98
C THR A 304 -14.47 -2.45 11.51
N ARG A 305 -13.98 -1.32 10.97
CA ARG A 305 -14.43 -0.81 9.68
C ARG A 305 -13.34 -0.10 8.89
N LEU A 306 -13.36 -0.28 7.58
CA LEU A 306 -12.61 0.50 6.60
C LEU A 306 -13.58 1.42 5.83
N HIS A 307 -13.30 2.71 5.81
CA HIS A 307 -13.97 3.72 5.00
C HIS A 307 -13.02 4.30 3.96
N LEU A 308 -13.42 4.27 2.71
CA LEU A 308 -12.77 4.93 1.59
C LEU A 308 -13.66 6.08 1.11
N HIS A 309 -13.28 7.31 1.42
CA HIS A 309 -14.08 8.50 1.13
C HIS A 309 -13.53 9.25 -0.08
N HIS A 310 -14.45 9.62 -0.98
CA HIS A 310 -14.17 10.48 -2.13
C HIS A 310 -12.97 10.02 -2.94
N ILE A 311 -12.84 8.69 -3.11
CA ILE A 311 -11.77 8.15 -3.95
C ILE A 311 -12.02 8.57 -5.39
N ALA A 312 -11.07 9.31 -5.96
CA ALA A 312 -11.08 9.68 -7.36
C ALA A 312 -9.76 9.25 -8.00
N MET A 313 -9.84 8.33 -8.94
CA MET A 313 -8.71 7.78 -9.66
C MET A 313 -8.83 8.13 -11.15
N LYS A 314 -7.75 8.58 -11.77
CA LYS A 314 -7.67 8.86 -13.20
C LYS A 314 -6.42 8.25 -13.83
N THR A 315 -6.61 7.66 -14.98
CA THR A 315 -5.55 7.40 -15.95
C THR A 315 -5.61 8.50 -17.04
N PRO A 316 -4.77 8.51 -18.06
CA PRO A 316 -4.92 9.41 -19.20
C PRO A 316 -6.25 9.25 -19.95
N THR A 317 -6.87 8.08 -19.88
CA THR A 317 -8.02 7.69 -20.71
C THR A 317 -9.21 7.15 -19.94
N SER A 318 -9.05 6.85 -18.64
CA SER A 318 -10.11 6.34 -17.77
C SER A 318 -10.26 7.19 -16.51
N ASP A 319 -11.45 7.16 -15.91
CA ASP A 319 -11.72 7.72 -14.59
C ASP A 319 -12.57 6.76 -13.75
N LEU A 320 -12.38 6.83 -12.43
CA LEU A 320 -13.14 6.07 -11.44
C LEU A 320 -13.38 6.94 -10.21
N GLN A 321 -14.58 6.90 -9.69
CA GLN A 321 -14.96 7.48 -8.42
C GLN A 321 -15.58 6.39 -7.54
N ALA A 322 -15.23 6.38 -6.26
CA ALA A 322 -15.76 5.41 -5.32
C ALA A 322 -15.93 6.00 -3.91
N GLU A 323 -17.03 5.59 -3.29
CA GLU A 323 -17.31 5.76 -1.87
C GLU A 323 -17.60 4.37 -1.31
N VAL A 324 -16.78 3.88 -0.38
CA VAL A 324 -16.87 2.49 0.09
C VAL A 324 -16.73 2.44 1.60
N ALA A 325 -17.63 1.73 2.26
CA ALA A 325 -17.54 1.40 3.68
C ALA A 325 -17.67 -0.11 3.85
N ILE A 326 -16.72 -0.74 4.51
CA ILE A 326 -16.67 -2.20 4.69
C ILE A 326 -16.31 -2.50 6.13
N ASP A 327 -17.14 -3.27 6.82
CA ASP A 327 -16.76 -3.85 8.11
C ASP A 327 -15.70 -4.94 7.91
N LEU A 328 -14.68 -4.97 8.75
CA LEU A 328 -13.54 -5.88 8.59
C LEU A 328 -13.93 -7.36 8.67
N ASN A 329 -15.05 -7.66 9.32
CA ASN A 329 -15.64 -9.00 9.39
C ASN A 329 -16.68 -9.28 8.29
N VAL A 330 -16.70 -8.53 7.19
CA VAL A 330 -17.68 -8.70 6.09
C VAL A 330 -17.67 -10.12 5.53
N MET A 331 -16.54 -10.82 5.58
CA MET A 331 -16.38 -12.20 5.11
C MET A 331 -16.64 -13.27 6.20
N ASP A 332 -17.00 -12.88 7.42
CA ASP A 332 -17.34 -13.83 8.48
C ASP A 332 -18.70 -14.50 8.18
N GLU A 333 -18.70 -15.81 8.02
CA GLU A 333 -19.93 -16.57 7.71
C GLU A 333 -20.94 -16.57 8.85
N LYS A 334 -20.46 -16.55 10.11
CA LYS A 334 -21.33 -16.61 11.29
C LYS A 334 -21.93 -15.26 11.67
N ASN A 335 -21.14 -14.21 11.50
CA ASN A 335 -21.53 -12.84 11.87
C ASN A 335 -20.97 -11.83 10.86
N PRO A 336 -21.44 -11.85 9.60
CA PRO A 336 -20.89 -10.99 8.56
C PRO A 336 -21.20 -9.51 8.83
N GLY A 337 -20.15 -8.71 8.77
CA GLY A 337 -20.21 -7.26 8.82
C GLY A 337 -20.87 -6.67 7.57
N GLN A 338 -21.21 -5.41 7.62
CA GLN A 338 -21.86 -4.69 6.52
C GLN A 338 -20.86 -4.12 5.53
N MET A 339 -21.26 -4.01 4.27
CA MET A 339 -20.60 -3.20 3.26
C MET A 339 -21.59 -2.25 2.59
N ASN A 340 -21.08 -1.10 2.16
CA ASN A 340 -21.80 -0.15 1.33
C ASN A 340 -20.82 0.37 0.27
N ALA A 341 -21.19 0.31 -0.99
CA ALA A 341 -20.34 0.76 -2.10
C ALA A 341 -21.17 1.57 -3.10
N ASP A 342 -20.64 2.73 -3.48
CA ASP A 342 -21.11 3.55 -4.59
C ASP A 342 -19.91 3.79 -5.51
N ILE A 343 -19.95 3.20 -6.70
CA ILE A 343 -18.83 3.19 -7.65
C ILE A 343 -19.34 3.70 -9.00
N SER A 344 -18.58 4.60 -9.61
CA SER A 344 -18.81 5.10 -10.96
C SER A 344 -17.48 5.13 -11.71
N ALA A 345 -17.44 4.54 -12.89
CA ALA A 345 -16.23 4.49 -13.70
C ALA A 345 -16.53 4.65 -15.19
N SER A 346 -15.58 5.25 -15.89
CA SER A 346 -15.49 5.29 -17.35
C SER A 346 -14.13 4.71 -17.74
N LEU A 347 -14.13 3.51 -18.29
CA LEU A 347 -12.91 2.71 -18.50
C LEU A 347 -12.60 2.62 -19.99
N SER A 348 -11.45 3.12 -20.39
CA SER A 348 -10.99 3.05 -21.79
C SER A 348 -10.68 1.62 -22.22
N LYS A 349 -10.73 1.38 -23.51
CA LYS A 349 -10.31 0.11 -24.12
C LYS A 349 -8.86 -0.24 -23.76
N GLU A 350 -7.98 0.75 -23.82
CA GLU A 350 -6.55 0.58 -23.56
C GLU A 350 -6.29 0.08 -22.15
N ASP A 351 -6.84 0.75 -21.16
CA ASP A 351 -6.66 0.41 -19.75
C ASP A 351 -7.30 -0.94 -19.41
N LEU A 352 -8.51 -1.21 -19.94
CA LEU A 352 -9.18 -2.49 -19.75
C LEU A 352 -8.36 -3.66 -20.31
N LEU A 353 -7.82 -3.51 -21.52
CA LEU A 353 -7.03 -4.57 -22.15
C LEU A 353 -5.68 -4.80 -21.45
N LEU A 354 -5.10 -3.77 -20.83
CA LEU A 354 -3.92 -3.93 -19.97
C LEU A 354 -4.26 -4.68 -18.68
N ALA A 355 -5.42 -4.36 -18.07
CA ALA A 355 -5.87 -5.01 -16.83
C ALA A 355 -6.33 -6.46 -17.07
N MET A 356 -6.97 -6.76 -18.20
CA MET A 356 -7.50 -8.09 -18.53
C MET A 356 -6.41 -9.11 -18.92
N GLY A 357 -5.16 -8.70 -19.12
CA GLY A 357 -4.06 -9.60 -19.47
C GLY A 357 -4.15 -10.16 -20.90
N ASP A 358 -3.91 -11.46 -21.06
CA ASP A 358 -3.76 -12.10 -22.38
C ASP A 358 -5.12 -12.48 -23.00
N MET A 359 -5.79 -11.52 -23.63
CA MET A 359 -7.05 -11.73 -24.35
C MET A 359 -6.79 -12.08 -25.83
N PRO A 360 -7.66 -12.90 -26.47
CA PRO A 360 -7.54 -13.24 -27.88
C PRO A 360 -7.39 -12.01 -28.79
N VAL A 361 -6.54 -12.10 -29.80
CA VAL A 361 -6.31 -10.99 -30.74
C VAL A 361 -7.61 -10.52 -31.40
N ALA A 362 -8.49 -11.46 -31.75
CA ALA A 362 -9.79 -11.15 -32.36
C ALA A 362 -10.66 -10.32 -31.40
N PHE A 363 -10.70 -10.68 -30.11
CA PHE A 363 -11.40 -9.92 -29.08
C PHE A 363 -10.87 -8.49 -28.98
N ARG A 364 -9.55 -8.32 -28.81
CA ARG A 364 -8.92 -6.99 -28.72
C ARG A 364 -9.22 -6.12 -29.93
N ARG A 365 -9.18 -6.69 -31.13
CA ARG A 365 -9.42 -5.95 -32.37
C ARG A 365 -10.88 -5.52 -32.54
N GLN A 366 -11.82 -6.37 -32.11
CA GLN A 366 -13.27 -6.13 -32.27
C GLN A 366 -13.89 -5.36 -31.11
N TRP A 367 -13.20 -5.20 -29.99
CA TRP A 367 -13.66 -4.38 -28.87
C TRP A 367 -13.90 -2.94 -29.35
N PRO A 368 -15.08 -2.35 -29.07
CA PRO A 368 -15.39 -0.96 -29.45
C PRO A 368 -14.36 0.04 -28.91
N ALA A 369 -14.19 1.15 -29.62
CA ALA A 369 -13.25 2.20 -29.21
C ALA A 369 -13.78 3.09 -28.07
N HIS A 370 -15.10 3.05 -27.83
CA HIS A 370 -15.72 3.86 -26.77
C HIS A 370 -15.38 3.33 -25.38
N PRO A 371 -15.27 4.20 -24.36
CA PRO A 371 -15.07 3.76 -23.00
C PRO A 371 -16.30 3.00 -22.47
N LEU A 372 -16.03 2.02 -21.62
CA LEU A 372 -17.04 1.28 -20.86
C LEU A 372 -17.44 2.10 -19.64
N ALA A 373 -18.69 2.55 -19.60
CA ALA A 373 -19.26 3.17 -18.40
C ALA A 373 -19.80 2.07 -17.46
N VAL A 374 -19.44 2.18 -16.18
CA VAL A 374 -19.90 1.28 -15.11
C VAL A 374 -20.41 2.12 -13.95
N LYS A 375 -21.57 1.75 -13.41
CA LYS A 375 -22.10 2.27 -12.13
C LYS A 375 -22.57 1.11 -11.27
N ALA A 376 -22.28 1.15 -9.99
CA ALA A 376 -22.75 0.15 -9.04
C ALA A 376 -23.03 0.80 -7.68
N LYS A 377 -24.26 0.60 -7.18
CA LYS A 377 -24.65 0.96 -5.82
C LYS A 377 -25.19 -0.26 -5.12
N MET A 378 -24.49 -0.68 -4.08
CA MET A 378 -24.84 -1.88 -3.34
C MET A 378 -24.63 -1.69 -1.85
N LYS A 379 -25.43 -2.37 -1.06
CA LYS A 379 -25.29 -2.45 0.40
C LYS A 379 -25.67 -3.84 0.90
N GLY A 380 -25.11 -4.25 1.99
CA GLY A 380 -25.43 -5.55 2.59
C GLY A 380 -24.23 -6.26 3.15
N ASN A 381 -24.26 -7.58 3.14
CA ASN A 381 -23.21 -8.45 3.64
C ASN A 381 -23.26 -9.83 2.94
N MET A 382 -22.45 -10.80 3.43
CA MET A 382 -22.42 -12.15 2.87
C MET A 382 -23.74 -12.95 3.03
N ARG A 383 -24.67 -12.49 3.88
CA ARG A 383 -26.01 -13.11 4.01
C ARG A 383 -27.08 -12.42 3.17
N HIS A 384 -26.94 -11.13 2.97
CA HIS A 384 -27.91 -10.35 2.21
C HIS A 384 -27.26 -9.16 1.52
N VAL A 385 -27.45 -9.04 0.22
CA VAL A 385 -26.98 -7.91 -0.60
C VAL A 385 -28.15 -7.31 -1.36
N ASP A 386 -28.35 -6.00 -1.20
CA ASP A 386 -29.21 -5.16 -2.02
C ASP A 386 -28.36 -4.46 -3.08
N VAL A 387 -28.71 -4.65 -4.35
CA VAL A 387 -28.16 -3.92 -5.49
C VAL A 387 -29.21 -2.92 -5.96
N SER A 388 -29.08 -1.68 -5.54
CA SER A 388 -30.03 -0.62 -5.93
C SER A 388 -29.83 -0.13 -7.36
N GLU A 389 -28.60 -0.19 -7.84
CA GLU A 389 -28.21 0.17 -9.20
C GLU A 389 -26.97 -0.64 -9.61
N ALA A 390 -27.05 -1.32 -10.75
CA ALA A 390 -25.90 -1.79 -11.49
C ALA A 390 -26.11 -1.45 -12.96
N MET A 391 -25.18 -0.75 -13.56
CA MET A 391 -25.21 -0.35 -14.96
C MET A 391 -23.85 -0.62 -15.62
N MET A 392 -23.93 -1.19 -16.81
CA MET A 392 -22.77 -1.35 -17.70
C MET A 392 -23.20 -0.87 -19.10
N GLU A 393 -22.49 0.11 -19.64
CA GLU A 393 -22.79 0.65 -20.98
C GLU A 393 -21.49 0.78 -21.80
N LEU A 394 -21.48 0.06 -22.93
CA LEU A 394 -20.44 0.17 -23.94
C LEU A 394 -21.11 0.68 -25.22
N PRO A 395 -20.95 1.98 -25.55
CA PRO A 395 -21.65 2.60 -26.68
C PRO A 395 -21.42 1.83 -27.99
N GLY A 396 -22.49 1.58 -28.72
CA GLY A 396 -22.45 0.79 -29.95
C GLY A 396 -22.37 -0.72 -29.77
N ALA A 397 -22.19 -1.22 -28.55
CA ALA A 397 -22.16 -2.64 -28.25
C ALA A 397 -23.30 -3.10 -27.35
N MET A 398 -23.44 -2.52 -26.16
CA MET A 398 -24.46 -2.93 -25.19
C MET A 398 -24.74 -1.87 -24.13
N LYS A 399 -25.93 -1.96 -23.56
CA LYS A 399 -26.29 -1.32 -22.28
C LYS A 399 -27.05 -2.32 -21.45
N ILE A 400 -26.61 -2.53 -20.23
CA ILE A 400 -27.20 -3.47 -19.28
C ILE A 400 -27.42 -2.72 -17.96
N THR A 401 -28.62 -2.83 -17.44
CA THR A 401 -28.94 -2.37 -16.08
C THR A 401 -29.51 -3.53 -15.27
N ALA A 402 -29.19 -3.55 -13.98
CA ALA A 402 -29.68 -4.55 -13.06
C ALA A 402 -30.00 -3.90 -11.71
N LYS A 403 -31.04 -4.36 -11.07
CA LYS A 403 -31.40 -4.05 -9.69
C LYS A 403 -32.02 -5.26 -9.05
N GLY A 404 -31.82 -5.45 -7.76
CA GLY A 404 -32.36 -6.62 -7.08
C GLY A 404 -31.67 -6.88 -5.75
N LYS A 405 -31.87 -8.08 -5.27
CA LYS A 405 -31.32 -8.54 -3.98
C LYS A 405 -30.88 -9.99 -4.08
N ALA A 406 -29.94 -10.37 -3.26
CA ALA A 406 -29.52 -11.75 -3.11
C ALA A 406 -29.27 -12.08 -1.64
N ASP A 407 -29.80 -13.22 -1.18
CA ASP A 407 -29.41 -13.84 0.09
C ASP A 407 -28.33 -14.88 -0.20
N TYR A 408 -27.33 -14.96 0.65
CA TYR A 408 -26.17 -15.86 0.53
C TYR A 408 -25.46 -15.79 -0.84
N PRO A 409 -25.07 -14.60 -1.31
CA PRO A 409 -24.59 -14.40 -2.70
C PRO A 409 -23.32 -15.17 -3.05
N ALA A 410 -22.56 -15.62 -2.06
CA ALA A 410 -21.33 -16.39 -2.25
C ALA A 410 -21.51 -17.91 -2.09
N ASP A 411 -22.69 -18.38 -1.71
CA ASP A 411 -22.99 -19.81 -1.50
C ASP A 411 -24.01 -20.28 -2.54
N MET A 412 -23.52 -20.91 -3.61
CA MET A 412 -24.38 -21.38 -4.72
C MET A 412 -25.39 -22.47 -4.32
N GLU A 413 -25.24 -23.11 -3.17
CA GLU A 413 -26.20 -24.08 -2.65
C GLU A 413 -27.37 -23.40 -1.92
N LYS A 414 -27.13 -22.20 -1.36
CA LYS A 414 -28.09 -21.47 -0.53
C LYS A 414 -28.59 -20.19 -1.16
N ILE A 415 -28.01 -19.75 -2.24
CA ILE A 415 -28.33 -18.47 -2.88
C ILE A 415 -29.82 -18.35 -3.16
N LYS A 416 -30.42 -17.23 -2.73
CA LYS A 416 -31.74 -16.80 -3.17
C LYS A 416 -31.61 -15.42 -3.75
N ALA A 417 -31.91 -15.28 -5.04
CA ALA A 417 -31.76 -14.00 -5.73
C ALA A 417 -33.03 -13.61 -6.46
N ASP A 418 -33.31 -12.32 -6.51
CA ASP A 418 -34.41 -11.72 -7.26
C ASP A 418 -33.88 -10.44 -7.92
N PHE A 419 -33.65 -10.52 -9.24
CA PHE A 419 -33.09 -9.43 -10.03
C PHE A 419 -33.99 -9.08 -11.21
N HIS A 420 -34.16 -7.78 -11.40
CA HIS A 420 -34.69 -7.21 -12.62
C HIS A 420 -33.56 -6.72 -13.51
N LEU A 421 -33.55 -7.19 -14.75
CA LEU A 421 -32.54 -6.92 -15.76
C LEU A 421 -33.16 -6.21 -16.96
N ASP A 422 -32.52 -5.18 -17.47
CA ASP A 422 -32.85 -4.54 -18.74
C ASP A 422 -31.55 -4.47 -19.56
N ALA A 423 -31.54 -5.14 -20.69
CA ALA A 423 -30.35 -5.29 -21.52
C ALA A 423 -30.68 -4.94 -22.98
N THR A 424 -29.94 -3.99 -23.53
CA THR A 424 -29.95 -3.69 -24.96
C THR A 424 -28.61 -4.03 -25.56
N THR A 425 -28.60 -4.88 -26.56
CA THR A 425 -27.40 -5.23 -27.32
C THR A 425 -27.48 -4.62 -28.73
N TYR A 426 -26.35 -4.15 -29.24
CA TYR A 426 -26.23 -3.62 -30.60
C TYR A 426 -25.28 -4.46 -31.44
N ASN A 427 -24.01 -4.55 -31.02
CA ASN A 427 -22.98 -5.33 -31.69
C ASN A 427 -22.08 -6.02 -30.66
N LEU A 428 -22.25 -7.30 -30.45
CA LEU A 428 -21.46 -8.13 -29.55
C LEU A 428 -20.47 -9.05 -30.29
N ALA A 429 -20.03 -8.68 -31.50
CA ALA A 429 -19.08 -9.49 -32.28
C ALA A 429 -17.78 -9.82 -31.50
N PHE A 430 -17.30 -8.88 -30.67
CA PHE A 430 -16.13 -9.12 -29.81
C PHE A 430 -16.38 -10.21 -28.76
N VAL A 431 -17.58 -10.28 -28.19
CA VAL A 431 -17.95 -11.33 -27.21
C VAL A 431 -17.99 -12.69 -27.88
N SER A 432 -18.49 -12.77 -29.12
CA SER A 432 -18.56 -14.03 -29.84
C SER A 432 -17.17 -14.65 -30.05
N THR A 433 -16.09 -13.85 -30.09
CA THR A 433 -14.71 -14.37 -30.21
C THR A 433 -14.23 -15.18 -29.00
N LEU A 434 -14.91 -15.08 -27.86
CA LEU A 434 -14.62 -15.86 -26.66
C LEU A 434 -15.29 -17.24 -26.65
N LEU A 435 -16.24 -17.48 -27.54
CA LEU A 435 -16.93 -18.76 -27.69
C LEU A 435 -16.02 -19.78 -28.36
N SER A 436 -16.29 -21.08 -28.16
CA SER A 436 -15.63 -22.14 -28.93
C SER A 436 -15.89 -21.99 -30.42
N SER A 437 -14.99 -22.50 -31.27
CA SER A 437 -15.10 -22.42 -32.75
C SER A 437 -16.44 -23.00 -33.28
N ASP A 438 -16.96 -24.02 -32.62
CA ASP A 438 -18.23 -24.63 -32.98
C ASP A 438 -19.42 -23.73 -32.65
N LEU A 439 -19.43 -23.16 -31.45
CA LEU A 439 -20.44 -22.19 -31.04
C LEU A 439 -20.40 -20.90 -31.87
N GLN A 440 -19.20 -20.43 -32.25
CA GLN A 440 -19.06 -19.28 -33.16
C GLN A 440 -19.68 -19.54 -34.54
N ARG A 441 -19.65 -20.77 -35.00
CA ARG A 441 -20.28 -21.16 -36.27
C ARG A 441 -21.80 -21.27 -36.17
N MET A 442 -22.32 -21.67 -35.01
CA MET A 442 -23.74 -21.95 -34.79
C MET A 442 -24.52 -20.73 -34.30
N ILE A 443 -23.93 -19.90 -33.45
CA ILE A 443 -24.63 -18.83 -32.75
C ILE A 443 -24.28 -17.46 -33.33
N ALA A 444 -25.28 -16.61 -33.46
CA ALA A 444 -25.17 -15.18 -33.70
C ALA A 444 -25.82 -14.43 -32.53
N ILE A 445 -25.28 -13.27 -32.20
CA ILE A 445 -25.84 -12.40 -31.16
C ILE A 445 -26.32 -11.12 -31.85
N PRO A 446 -27.61 -11.06 -32.18
CA PRO A 446 -28.17 -9.90 -32.90
C PRO A 446 -28.39 -8.72 -31.98
N SER A 447 -28.71 -7.57 -32.58
CA SER A 447 -29.24 -6.44 -31.84
C SER A 447 -30.60 -6.78 -31.25
N THR A 448 -30.71 -6.68 -29.91
CA THR A 448 -31.86 -7.16 -29.16
C THR A 448 -32.07 -6.28 -27.92
N HIS A 449 -33.34 -6.02 -27.59
CA HIS A 449 -33.70 -5.49 -26.28
C HIS A 449 -34.39 -6.60 -25.47
N ALA A 450 -33.88 -6.87 -24.26
CA ALA A 450 -34.40 -7.91 -23.38
C ALA A 450 -34.62 -7.34 -21.97
N VAL A 451 -35.83 -7.55 -21.46
CA VAL A 451 -36.15 -7.30 -20.06
C VAL A 451 -36.39 -8.65 -19.40
N ALA A 452 -35.81 -8.89 -18.26
CA ALA A 452 -35.93 -10.17 -17.58
C ALA A 452 -36.03 -10.01 -16.06
N ASP A 453 -36.89 -10.82 -15.46
CA ASP A 453 -36.94 -11.05 -14.02
C ASP A 453 -36.31 -12.42 -13.73
N LEU A 454 -35.19 -12.42 -13.03
CA LEU A 454 -34.43 -13.61 -12.69
C LEU A 454 -34.61 -13.93 -11.20
N LYS A 455 -35.03 -15.17 -10.92
CA LYS A 455 -35.12 -15.70 -9.54
C LYS A 455 -34.28 -16.96 -9.42
N MET A 456 -33.42 -16.97 -8.40
CA MET A 456 -32.63 -18.14 -8.05
C MET A 456 -33.06 -18.68 -6.67
N ASP A 457 -33.05 -19.99 -6.53
CA ASP A 457 -33.20 -20.69 -5.24
C ASP A 457 -32.23 -21.91 -5.27
N GLY A 458 -31.05 -21.72 -4.67
CA GLY A 458 -29.93 -22.61 -4.86
C GLY A 458 -29.55 -22.75 -6.34
N LYS A 459 -29.47 -23.97 -6.81
CA LYS A 459 -29.15 -24.30 -8.21
C LYS A 459 -30.33 -24.22 -9.17
N ALA A 460 -31.50 -23.85 -8.66
CA ALA A 460 -32.69 -23.65 -9.49
C ALA A 460 -32.80 -22.19 -9.94
N VAL A 461 -32.95 -21.96 -11.22
CA VAL A 461 -33.07 -20.66 -11.86
C VAL A 461 -34.37 -20.55 -12.59
N ASN A 462 -35.15 -19.51 -12.28
CA ASN A 462 -36.36 -19.12 -12.97
C ASN A 462 -36.16 -17.78 -13.64
N VAL A 463 -36.48 -17.68 -14.91
CA VAL A 463 -36.39 -16.42 -15.66
C VAL A 463 -37.71 -16.17 -16.36
N SER A 464 -38.30 -14.99 -16.13
CA SER A 464 -39.39 -14.47 -16.99
C SER A 464 -38.77 -13.41 -17.89
N PHE A 465 -38.96 -13.49 -19.16
CA PHE A 465 -38.32 -12.60 -20.12
C PHE A 465 -39.26 -12.05 -21.19
N ASP A 466 -38.94 -10.85 -21.63
CA ASP A 466 -39.50 -10.15 -22.77
C ASP A 466 -38.35 -9.74 -23.69
N VAL A 467 -38.24 -10.36 -24.85
CA VAL A 467 -37.21 -10.11 -25.83
C VAL A 467 -37.80 -9.51 -27.08
N ALA A 468 -37.36 -8.34 -27.45
CA ALA A 468 -37.75 -7.65 -28.67
C ALA A 468 -36.55 -7.49 -29.61
N GLU A 469 -36.74 -7.79 -30.87
CA GLU A 469 -35.85 -7.51 -31.95
C GLU A 469 -36.53 -6.64 -33.02
N SER A 470 -35.78 -6.27 -34.09
CA SER A 470 -36.28 -5.32 -35.10
C SER A 470 -37.62 -5.65 -35.72
N ARG A 471 -38.04 -6.92 -35.77
CA ARG A 471 -39.27 -7.40 -36.46
C ARG A 471 -40.13 -8.32 -35.62
N GLY A 472 -39.62 -8.81 -34.50
CA GLY A 472 -40.28 -9.81 -33.70
C GLY A 472 -40.17 -9.61 -32.21
N LYS A 473 -41.05 -10.30 -31.50
CA LYS A 473 -41.07 -10.28 -30.03
C LYS A 473 -41.25 -11.70 -29.51
N MET A 474 -40.60 -12.00 -28.39
CA MET A 474 -40.73 -13.28 -27.69
C MET A 474 -40.89 -13.03 -26.21
N LEU A 475 -41.96 -13.53 -25.65
CA LEU A 475 -42.23 -13.55 -24.21
C LEU A 475 -42.06 -14.98 -23.73
N GLY A 476 -41.55 -15.15 -22.54
CA GLY A 476 -41.42 -16.50 -22.02
C GLY A 476 -41.09 -16.59 -20.56
N LYS A 477 -41.18 -17.82 -20.07
CA LYS A 477 -40.64 -18.23 -18.77
C LYS A 477 -39.80 -19.45 -18.99
N ALA A 478 -38.61 -19.46 -18.39
CA ALA A 478 -37.71 -20.59 -18.43
C ALA A 478 -37.34 -20.99 -17.01
N TYR A 479 -37.14 -22.28 -16.83
CA TYR A 479 -36.63 -22.88 -15.60
C TYR A 479 -35.46 -23.78 -15.94
N TYR A 480 -34.43 -23.75 -15.10
CA TYR A 480 -33.32 -24.69 -15.15
C TYR A 480 -32.86 -25.04 -13.74
N ASN A 481 -32.51 -26.30 -13.51
CA ASN A 481 -31.93 -26.77 -12.27
C ASN A 481 -30.62 -27.49 -12.56
N ALA A 482 -29.53 -26.98 -12.04
CA ALA A 482 -28.18 -27.50 -12.35
C ALA A 482 -27.87 -28.86 -11.70
N ASP A 483 -28.53 -29.26 -10.59
CA ASP A 483 -28.37 -30.56 -9.97
C ASP A 483 -29.05 -31.67 -10.73
N THR A 484 -30.25 -31.40 -11.17
CA THR A 484 -31.09 -32.40 -11.83
C THR A 484 -30.97 -32.32 -13.34
N GLU A 485 -30.32 -31.26 -13.86
CA GLU A 485 -30.25 -30.90 -15.27
C GLU A 485 -31.64 -30.76 -15.93
N ALA A 486 -32.66 -30.63 -15.09
CA ALA A 486 -34.05 -30.46 -15.56
C ALA A 486 -34.24 -29.04 -16.09
N TYR A 487 -34.87 -28.92 -17.23
CA TYR A 487 -35.28 -27.64 -17.80
C TYR A 487 -36.70 -27.65 -18.32
N SER A 488 -37.32 -26.47 -18.30
CA SER A 488 -38.56 -26.21 -18.99
C SER A 488 -38.60 -24.78 -19.51
N ALA A 489 -39.31 -24.57 -20.62
CA ALA A 489 -39.52 -23.24 -21.14
C ALA A 489 -40.94 -23.17 -21.79
N ASN A 490 -41.65 -22.09 -21.49
CA ASN A 490 -42.90 -21.72 -22.16
C ASN A 490 -42.65 -20.41 -22.90
N ILE A 491 -42.84 -20.43 -24.19
CA ILE A 491 -42.49 -19.32 -25.09
C ILE A 491 -43.73 -18.93 -25.89
N ASP A 492 -43.99 -17.64 -25.98
CA ASP A 492 -44.98 -17.04 -26.87
C ASP A 492 -44.27 -16.05 -27.80
N ALA A 493 -44.15 -16.39 -29.06
CA ALA A 493 -43.40 -15.61 -30.04
C ALA A 493 -44.31 -15.06 -31.13
N LYS A 494 -44.06 -13.83 -31.54
CA LYS A 494 -44.72 -13.17 -32.65
C LYS A 494 -43.66 -12.65 -33.63
N ASN A 495 -43.65 -13.26 -34.82
CA ASN A 495 -42.72 -12.94 -35.92
C ASN A 495 -41.23 -12.88 -35.47
N PHE A 496 -40.86 -13.74 -34.50
CA PHE A 496 -39.50 -13.79 -33.94
C PHE A 496 -38.56 -14.47 -34.93
N GLN A 497 -37.45 -13.81 -35.24
CA GLN A 497 -36.51 -14.23 -36.32
C GLN A 497 -35.41 -15.15 -35.79
N ILE A 498 -35.69 -16.45 -35.66
CA ILE A 498 -34.77 -17.45 -35.12
C ILE A 498 -33.44 -17.48 -35.87
N GLN A 499 -33.46 -17.25 -37.19
CA GLN A 499 -32.26 -17.19 -38.05
C GLN A 499 -31.27 -16.09 -37.64
N HIS A 500 -31.68 -15.09 -36.88
CA HIS A 500 -30.80 -14.06 -36.36
C HIS A 500 -29.91 -14.57 -35.20
N TYR A 501 -30.33 -15.65 -34.54
CA TYR A 501 -29.63 -16.25 -33.38
C TYR A 501 -28.86 -17.52 -33.74
N VAL A 502 -29.39 -18.29 -34.75
CA VAL A 502 -28.77 -19.56 -35.17
C VAL A 502 -28.38 -19.46 -36.63
N LYS A 503 -27.06 -19.47 -36.86
CA LYS A 503 -26.49 -19.39 -38.23
C LYS A 503 -26.84 -20.65 -39.05
N GLY A 504 -27.12 -20.46 -40.32
CA GLY A 504 -27.41 -21.57 -41.22
C GLY A 504 -28.81 -22.11 -41.16
N MET A 505 -29.66 -21.62 -40.30
CA MET A 505 -31.12 -21.93 -40.32
C MET A 505 -31.86 -20.95 -41.22
N ASN A 506 -32.44 -21.44 -42.30
CA ASN A 506 -33.30 -20.66 -43.19
C ASN A 506 -34.76 -20.71 -42.73
N LEU A 507 -34.98 -20.43 -41.44
CA LEU A 507 -36.32 -20.36 -40.87
C LEU A 507 -36.81 -18.90 -40.91
N GLY A 508 -37.97 -18.64 -41.41
CA GLY A 508 -38.60 -17.33 -41.38
C GLY A 508 -38.98 -16.89 -39.94
N GLY A 509 -39.76 -15.81 -39.85
CA GLY A 509 -40.28 -15.36 -38.55
C GLY A 509 -41.21 -16.40 -37.91
N PHE A 510 -40.90 -16.82 -36.71
CA PHE A 510 -41.72 -17.75 -35.94
C PHE A 510 -42.84 -16.98 -35.20
N THR A 511 -44.10 -17.45 -35.38
CA THR A 511 -45.24 -16.97 -34.63
C THR A 511 -45.96 -18.16 -34.04
N GLY A 512 -46.11 -18.24 -32.75
CA GLY A 512 -46.76 -19.35 -32.07
C GLY A 512 -46.28 -19.51 -30.63
N LYS A 513 -46.84 -20.53 -29.98
CA LYS A 513 -46.46 -20.91 -28.62
C LYS A 513 -45.66 -22.21 -28.69
N ALA A 514 -44.62 -22.29 -27.90
CA ALA A 514 -43.79 -23.48 -27.74
C ALA A 514 -43.66 -23.81 -26.26
N GLU A 515 -43.76 -25.09 -25.95
CA GLU A 515 -43.42 -25.63 -24.63
C GLU A 515 -42.29 -26.63 -24.80
N LEU A 516 -41.24 -26.41 -24.04
CA LEU A 516 -40.09 -27.31 -23.98
C LEU A 516 -39.96 -27.85 -22.56
N LYS A 517 -39.66 -29.14 -22.43
CA LYS A 517 -39.37 -29.78 -21.16
C LYS A 517 -38.41 -30.92 -21.39
N GLY A 518 -37.37 -30.99 -20.59
CA GLY A 518 -36.36 -32.02 -20.75
C GLY A 518 -35.46 -32.16 -19.53
N LYS A 519 -34.50 -33.06 -19.67
CA LYS A 519 -33.45 -33.34 -18.68
C LYS A 519 -32.15 -33.72 -19.41
N GLY A 520 -31.03 -33.14 -19.02
CA GLY A 520 -29.73 -33.36 -19.64
C GLY A 520 -29.54 -32.61 -20.97
N THR A 521 -28.36 -32.70 -21.53
CA THR A 521 -27.98 -32.06 -22.80
C THR A 521 -27.69 -33.06 -23.91
N ASP A 522 -27.88 -34.38 -23.66
CA ASP A 522 -27.69 -35.41 -24.69
C ASP A 522 -28.83 -35.40 -25.70
N PHE A 523 -28.57 -34.76 -26.78
CA PHE A 523 -29.38 -34.90 -28.01
C PHE A 523 -28.89 -36.18 -28.72
N PHE A 524 -29.52 -37.31 -28.41
CA PHE A 524 -29.37 -38.62 -29.09
C PHE A 524 -27.98 -39.07 -29.51
#